data_a1fdffd70b1aa1fa3bb488b1cb6c8ea0
#
_entry.id   a1fdffd70b1aa1fa3bb488b1cb6c8ea0
#
_cell.length_a   1.000
_cell.length_b   1.000
_cell.length_c   1.000
_cell.angle_alpha   90.00
_cell.angle_beta   90.00
_cell.angle_gamma   90.00
#
_symmetry.space_group_name_H-M   'P 1'
#
loop_
_entity.id
_entity.type
_entity.pdbx_description
1 polymer ?
#
loop_
_entity_poly.entity_id
_entity_poly.type
_entity_poly.pdbx_seq_one_letter_code
_entity_poly.pdbx_strand_id
1 'polypeptide(L)'
;YFSAIENSQAPDIKYPPVYLSEKKSLRLIGVKPIKDKKELALEFPLPIEYYQYYASKPEKILGSIIGHEGKGSLLSFLKEKGLATGLGANGAPDTPDYGSLGIRISLTEKGVQQYQDVLKYCFSYLDMLKQEGYQNYLFDEQKTMGKLEEVYSDKGEGAWTAISFANNLAFYPMEIAHRVEYYYGEPNPDAYMLLLSYLRPDNMLCVLSDSGLETPEEEFWYKSNYNYEEITGDEYDGLLTPEFYGDLHLPELNPYLPENANLLPIPADKAEFPVLVEDSKGLKLYYQQDTEFQRPKASYRYKIYIPEKY
;
A
#
# COMPACT_ATOMS: atom_id res chain seq x y z
N TYR A 1 -17.61 -18.57 28.21
CA TYR A 1 -18.09 -17.35 28.88
C TYR A 1 -19.14 -16.60 28.05
N PHE A 2 -19.00 -16.55 26.73
CA PHE A 2 -19.87 -15.75 25.84
C PHE A 2 -21.06 -16.55 25.27
N SER A 3 -21.07 -17.88 25.36
CA SER A 3 -22.14 -18.72 24.82
C SER A 3 -23.51 -18.54 25.52
N ALA A 4 -23.52 -17.89 26.69
CA ALA A 4 -24.74 -17.58 27.44
C ALA A 4 -25.37 -16.21 27.03
N ILE A 5 -24.72 -15.44 26.14
CA ILE A 5 -25.29 -14.21 25.62
C ILE A 5 -26.36 -14.56 24.59
N GLU A 6 -27.60 -14.18 24.89
CA GLU A 6 -28.71 -14.40 23.97
C GLU A 6 -28.54 -13.54 22.70
N ASN A 7 -28.73 -14.19 21.54
CA ASN A 7 -28.76 -13.44 20.29
C ASN A 7 -30.08 -12.63 20.24
N SER A 8 -29.96 -11.32 20.36
CA SER A 8 -31.10 -10.40 20.30
C SER A 8 -31.72 -10.28 18.90
N GLN A 9 -31.13 -10.89 17.88
CA GLN A 9 -31.52 -10.78 16.47
C GLN A 9 -31.66 -9.30 16.05
N ALA A 10 -30.78 -8.44 16.57
CA ALA A 10 -30.76 -7.04 16.17
C ALA A 10 -30.55 -6.95 14.64
N PRO A 11 -31.30 -6.10 13.95
CA PRO A 11 -31.12 -5.93 12.52
C PRO A 11 -29.74 -5.38 12.21
N ASP A 12 -29.15 -5.85 11.12
CA ASP A 12 -27.90 -5.28 10.60
C ASP A 12 -28.10 -3.81 10.29
N ILE A 13 -27.28 -2.96 10.91
CA ILE A 13 -27.30 -1.54 10.62
C ILE A 13 -26.49 -1.36 9.31
N LYS A 14 -27.16 -0.98 8.24
CA LYS A 14 -26.53 -0.61 6.98
C LYS A 14 -26.27 0.89 6.96
N TYR A 15 -25.02 1.25 6.76
CA TYR A 15 -24.64 2.65 6.59
C TYR A 15 -24.66 3.00 5.09
N PRO A 16 -25.32 4.10 4.70
CA PRO A 16 -25.27 4.54 3.31
C PRO A 16 -23.81 4.94 2.97
N PRO A 17 -23.39 4.82 1.71
CA PRO A 17 -22.06 5.27 1.26
C PRO A 17 -21.96 6.79 1.44
N VAL A 18 -21.42 7.23 2.57
CA VAL A 18 -21.37 8.63 3.01
C VAL A 18 -20.48 9.49 2.12
N TYR A 19 -19.55 8.86 1.39
CA TYR A 19 -18.49 9.56 0.67
C TYR A 19 -18.73 9.72 -0.83
N LEU A 20 -19.66 8.96 -1.41
CA LEU A 20 -19.99 9.09 -2.82
C LEU A 20 -20.73 10.41 -3.04
N SER A 21 -20.04 11.40 -3.54
CA SER A 21 -20.61 12.69 -3.89
C SER A 21 -20.97 12.68 -5.39
N GLU A 22 -22.17 13.15 -5.72
CA GLU A 22 -22.53 13.47 -7.11
C GLU A 22 -21.94 14.83 -7.56
N LYS A 23 -21.30 15.55 -6.66
CA LYS A 23 -20.69 16.85 -6.95
C LYS A 23 -19.44 16.67 -7.81
N LYS A 24 -19.38 17.38 -8.91
CA LYS A 24 -18.20 17.50 -9.77
C LYS A 24 -17.21 18.49 -9.18
N SER A 25 -16.54 18.08 -8.10
CA SER A 25 -15.54 18.87 -7.40
C SER A 25 -14.52 17.99 -6.72
N LEU A 26 -13.31 18.49 -6.57
CA LEU A 26 -12.27 17.93 -5.71
C LEU A 26 -12.47 18.47 -4.29
N ARG A 27 -12.59 17.59 -3.30
CA ARG A 27 -12.63 17.97 -1.88
C ARG A 27 -11.22 17.97 -1.33
N LEU A 28 -10.74 19.15 -0.95
CA LEU A 28 -9.42 19.36 -0.38
C LEU A 28 -9.51 19.77 1.08
N ILE A 29 -8.79 19.06 1.95
CA ILE A 29 -8.58 19.44 3.34
C ILE A 29 -7.09 19.77 3.52
N GLY A 30 -6.77 21.00 3.90
CA GLY A 30 -5.47 21.38 4.39
C GLY A 30 -5.41 21.14 5.91
N VAL A 31 -4.38 20.46 6.39
CA VAL A 31 -4.20 20.15 7.82
C VAL A 31 -2.85 20.65 8.29
N LYS A 32 -2.83 21.36 9.40
CA LYS A 32 -1.59 21.72 10.08
C LYS A 32 -1.22 20.61 11.09
N PRO A 33 -0.22 19.78 10.80
CA PRO A 33 0.14 18.65 11.63
C PRO A 33 0.89 19.12 12.89
N ILE A 34 0.77 18.34 13.99
CA ILE A 34 1.52 18.61 15.25
C ILE A 34 3.03 18.35 15.07
N LYS A 35 3.36 17.30 14.32
CA LYS A 35 4.76 16.98 13.95
C LYS A 35 5.05 17.50 12.56
N ASP A 36 6.28 17.89 12.29
CA ASP A 36 6.69 18.26 10.93
C ASP A 36 6.45 17.09 9.97
N LYS A 37 5.46 17.27 9.10
CA LYS A 37 5.01 16.28 8.13
C LYS A 37 4.54 17.01 6.88
N LYS A 38 5.04 16.60 5.72
CA LYS A 38 4.61 17.07 4.41
C LYS A 38 4.04 15.89 3.66
N GLU A 39 2.75 15.83 3.52
CA GLU A 39 2.07 14.67 2.92
C GLU A 39 0.87 15.12 2.10
N LEU A 40 0.68 14.46 0.97
CA LEU A 40 -0.55 14.47 0.21
C LEU A 40 -1.18 13.08 0.31
N ALA A 41 -2.37 13.00 0.91
CA ALA A 41 -3.14 11.76 1.02
C ALA A 41 -4.39 11.84 0.14
N LEU A 42 -4.61 10.82 -0.67
CA LEU A 42 -5.76 10.66 -1.55
C LEU A 42 -6.52 9.42 -1.06
N GLU A 43 -7.75 9.60 -0.61
CA GLU A 43 -8.61 8.51 -0.11
C GLU A 43 -9.80 8.34 -1.05
N PHE A 44 -9.92 7.15 -1.63
CA PHE A 44 -10.99 6.80 -2.56
C PHE A 44 -11.93 5.79 -1.90
N PRO A 45 -13.19 6.13 -1.63
CA PRO A 45 -14.21 5.18 -1.20
C PRO A 45 -14.45 4.09 -2.25
N LEU A 46 -14.57 2.85 -1.80
CA LEU A 46 -14.79 1.68 -2.64
C LEU A 46 -16.13 1.01 -2.31
N PRO A 47 -16.76 0.34 -3.28
CA PRO A 47 -18.05 -0.31 -3.06
C PRO A 47 -17.97 -1.47 -2.06
N ILE A 48 -19.13 -1.80 -1.50
CA ILE A 48 -19.30 -2.87 -0.50
C ILE A 48 -18.83 -4.25 -0.96
N GLU A 49 -18.97 -4.56 -2.26
CA GLU A 49 -18.54 -5.84 -2.84
C GLU A 49 -17.05 -6.10 -2.71
N TYR A 50 -16.30 -5.15 -2.23
CA TYR A 50 -14.88 -5.25 -1.95
C TYR A 50 -14.48 -6.53 -1.20
N TYR A 51 -15.21 -6.93 -0.15
CA TYR A 51 -14.95 -8.15 0.60
C TYR A 51 -15.17 -9.44 -0.20
N GLN A 52 -16.01 -9.38 -1.23
CA GLN A 52 -16.30 -10.54 -2.07
C GLN A 52 -15.10 -10.91 -2.95
N TYR A 53 -14.16 -9.99 -3.15
CA TYR A 53 -12.99 -10.18 -4.00
C TYR A 53 -11.76 -10.71 -3.24
N TYR A 54 -11.94 -11.28 -2.04
CA TYR A 54 -10.85 -11.75 -1.20
C TYR A 54 -9.90 -12.77 -1.88
N ALA A 55 -10.38 -13.48 -2.90
CA ALA A 55 -9.58 -14.44 -3.66
C ALA A 55 -8.77 -13.81 -4.80
N SER A 56 -9.27 -12.74 -5.41
CA SER A 56 -8.62 -12.04 -6.52
C SER A 56 -7.87 -10.77 -6.10
N LYS A 57 -8.23 -10.20 -4.94
CA LYS A 57 -7.58 -9.06 -4.27
C LYS A 57 -7.20 -7.90 -5.20
N PRO A 58 -8.15 -7.38 -5.99
CA PRO A 58 -7.86 -6.31 -6.93
C PRO A 58 -7.29 -5.06 -6.25
N GLU A 59 -7.66 -4.79 -5.01
CA GLU A 59 -7.15 -3.71 -4.18
C GLU A 59 -5.67 -3.87 -3.84
N LYS A 60 -5.22 -5.09 -3.55
CA LYS A 60 -3.80 -5.37 -3.29
C LYS A 60 -2.98 -5.25 -4.57
N ILE A 61 -3.53 -5.72 -5.71
CA ILE A 61 -2.87 -5.56 -7.00
C ILE A 61 -2.73 -4.07 -7.35
N LEU A 62 -3.81 -3.30 -7.26
CA LEU A 62 -3.76 -1.84 -7.48
C LEU A 62 -2.79 -1.15 -6.53
N GLY A 63 -2.87 -1.46 -5.24
CA GLY A 63 -1.96 -0.91 -4.23
C GLY A 63 -0.49 -1.21 -4.52
N SER A 64 -0.16 -2.43 -4.97
CA SER A 64 1.20 -2.81 -5.30
C SER A 64 1.73 -2.10 -6.55
N ILE A 65 0.88 -1.89 -7.56
CA ILE A 65 1.25 -1.17 -8.78
C ILE A 65 1.45 0.33 -8.49
N ILE A 66 0.48 0.96 -7.82
CA ILE A 66 0.53 2.39 -7.50
C ILE A 66 1.67 2.70 -6.52
N GLY A 67 1.88 1.81 -5.53
CA GLY A 67 2.95 1.92 -4.54
C GLY A 67 4.32 1.45 -5.02
N HIS A 68 4.46 1.04 -6.30
CA HIS A 68 5.73 0.58 -6.84
C HIS A 68 6.78 1.69 -6.86
N GLU A 69 8.06 1.33 -6.61
CA GLU A 69 9.15 2.30 -6.50
C GLU A 69 10.15 2.25 -7.66
N GLY A 70 10.07 1.22 -8.51
CA GLY A 70 10.99 1.01 -9.64
C GLY A 70 10.81 2.05 -10.74
N LYS A 71 11.67 1.97 -11.75
CA LYS A 71 11.62 2.83 -12.93
C LYS A 71 10.23 2.78 -13.58
N GLY A 72 9.74 3.93 -14.04
CA GLY A 72 8.41 4.08 -14.64
C GLY A 72 7.25 4.17 -13.64
N SER A 73 7.50 3.94 -12.35
CA SER A 73 6.48 4.13 -11.31
C SER A 73 6.18 5.60 -11.06
N LEU A 74 5.01 5.87 -10.48
CA LEU A 74 4.63 7.21 -10.04
C LEU A 74 5.67 7.80 -9.07
N LEU A 75 6.15 7.02 -8.10
CA LEU A 75 7.16 7.51 -7.15
C LEU A 75 8.48 7.87 -7.83
N SER A 76 8.99 7.03 -8.74
CA SER A 76 10.23 7.33 -9.47
C SER A 76 10.10 8.64 -10.23
N PHE A 77 8.99 8.84 -10.93
CA PHE A 77 8.70 10.05 -11.68
C PHE A 77 8.62 11.31 -10.79
N LEU A 78 7.95 11.22 -9.64
CA LEU A 78 7.88 12.32 -8.68
C LEU A 78 9.23 12.62 -8.03
N LYS A 79 10.06 11.60 -7.76
CA LYS A 79 11.44 11.77 -7.25
C LYS A 79 12.33 12.51 -8.26
N GLU A 80 12.27 12.14 -9.53
CA GLU A 80 13.03 12.81 -10.60
C GLU A 80 12.67 14.29 -10.73
N LYS A 81 11.40 14.64 -10.51
CA LYS A 81 10.94 16.05 -10.47
C LYS A 81 11.25 16.76 -9.15
N GLY A 82 11.74 16.05 -8.15
CA GLY A 82 12.04 16.58 -6.82
C GLY A 82 10.80 16.95 -6.01
N LEU A 83 9.65 16.29 -6.28
CA LEU A 83 8.35 16.60 -5.65
C LEU A 83 8.04 15.69 -4.45
N ALA A 84 8.53 14.46 -4.47
CA ALA A 84 8.25 13.49 -3.41
C ALA A 84 9.51 12.74 -2.97
N THR A 85 9.46 12.18 -1.75
CA THR A 85 10.50 11.32 -1.16
C THR A 85 10.01 9.89 -0.95
N GLY A 86 8.71 9.67 -0.86
CA GLY A 86 8.09 8.37 -0.65
C GLY A 86 6.64 8.34 -1.16
N LEU A 87 6.16 7.15 -1.45
CA LEU A 87 4.77 6.90 -1.81
C LEU A 87 4.38 5.51 -1.32
N GLY A 88 3.17 5.39 -0.79
CA GLY A 88 2.55 4.12 -0.46
C GLY A 88 1.10 4.12 -0.92
N ALA A 89 0.60 2.96 -1.36
CA ALA A 89 -0.79 2.78 -1.72
C ALA A 89 -1.30 1.45 -1.17
N ASN A 90 -2.49 1.49 -0.59
CA ASN A 90 -3.14 0.28 -0.08
C ASN A 90 -4.65 0.43 -0.08
N GLY A 91 -5.33 -0.67 -0.33
CA GLY A 91 -6.76 -0.79 -0.09
C GLY A 91 -7.04 -1.57 1.19
N ALA A 92 -8.07 -1.18 1.90
CA ALA A 92 -8.53 -1.87 3.08
C ALA A 92 -10.06 -1.79 3.21
N PRO A 93 -10.69 -2.83 3.76
CA PRO A 93 -12.05 -2.74 4.22
C PRO A 93 -12.10 -1.84 5.47
N ASP A 94 -12.94 -0.82 5.45
CA ASP A 94 -13.13 0.09 6.59
C ASP A 94 -14.29 -0.38 7.48
N THR A 95 -15.34 -0.85 6.85
CA THR A 95 -16.53 -1.43 7.51
C THR A 95 -17.07 -2.60 6.69
N PRO A 96 -18.06 -3.35 7.21
CA PRO A 96 -18.77 -4.33 6.39
C PRO A 96 -19.42 -3.75 5.13
N ASP A 97 -19.72 -2.46 5.15
CA ASP A 97 -20.51 -1.79 4.11
C ASP A 97 -19.67 -1.02 3.09
N TYR A 98 -18.43 -0.71 3.39
CA TYR A 98 -17.52 -0.02 2.46
C TYR A 98 -16.05 -0.23 2.82
N GLY A 99 -15.19 -0.01 1.85
CA GLY A 99 -13.74 0.08 2.02
C GLY A 99 -13.19 1.33 1.38
N SER A 100 -11.88 1.50 1.44
CA SER A 100 -11.17 2.58 0.78
C SER A 100 -9.88 2.09 0.12
N LEU A 101 -9.40 2.88 -0.86
CA LEU A 101 -8.03 2.79 -1.34
C LEU A 101 -7.37 4.13 -1.09
N GLY A 102 -6.29 4.10 -0.32
CA GLY A 102 -5.49 5.28 0.01
C GLY A 102 -4.19 5.33 -0.76
N ILE A 103 -3.82 6.51 -1.24
CA ILE A 103 -2.49 6.84 -1.78
C ILE A 103 -1.89 7.92 -0.89
N ARG A 104 -0.72 7.66 -0.29
CA ARG A 104 -0.03 8.59 0.60
C ARG A 104 1.33 8.94 0.03
N ILE A 105 1.57 10.23 -0.19
CA ILE A 105 2.77 10.76 -0.84
C ILE A 105 3.50 11.66 0.14
N SER A 106 4.70 11.25 0.52
CA SER A 106 5.60 12.10 1.31
C SER A 106 6.21 13.16 0.41
N LEU A 107 5.83 14.41 0.62
CA LEU A 107 6.24 15.54 -0.22
C LEU A 107 7.58 16.16 0.20
N THR A 108 8.24 16.81 -0.73
CA THR A 108 9.29 17.80 -0.47
C THR A 108 8.66 19.18 -0.26
N GLU A 109 9.46 20.19 0.13
CA GLU A 109 9.03 21.60 0.13
C GLU A 109 8.46 22.02 -1.24
N LYS A 110 9.15 21.65 -2.30
CA LYS A 110 8.70 21.89 -3.66
C LYS A 110 7.39 21.17 -3.98
N GLY A 111 7.25 19.93 -3.48
CA GLY A 111 6.04 19.13 -3.66
C GLY A 111 4.83 19.75 -2.98
N VAL A 112 4.99 20.33 -1.79
CA VAL A 112 3.92 21.09 -1.12
C VAL A 112 3.50 22.29 -1.95
N GLN A 113 4.46 23.07 -2.45
CA GLN A 113 4.18 24.25 -3.28
C GLN A 113 3.55 23.90 -4.64
N GLN A 114 3.77 22.71 -5.14
CA GLN A 114 3.32 22.22 -6.45
C GLN A 114 2.39 20.98 -6.29
N TYR A 115 1.59 20.91 -5.22
CA TYR A 115 0.74 19.74 -4.98
C TYR A 115 -0.30 19.50 -6.09
N GLN A 116 -0.75 20.55 -6.78
CA GLN A 116 -1.63 20.43 -7.95
C GLN A 116 -0.96 19.65 -9.08
N ASP A 117 0.36 19.88 -9.32
CA ASP A 117 1.09 19.09 -10.32
C ASP A 117 1.26 17.65 -9.86
N VAL A 118 1.49 17.40 -8.55
CA VAL A 118 1.51 16.04 -8.00
C VAL A 118 0.18 15.34 -8.23
N LEU A 119 -0.96 16.01 -8.03
CA LEU A 119 -2.29 15.48 -8.33
C LEU A 119 -2.43 15.13 -9.81
N LYS A 120 -2.04 16.02 -10.73
CA LYS A 120 -2.07 15.75 -12.17
C LYS A 120 -1.27 14.51 -12.53
N TYR A 121 -0.05 14.35 -12.00
CA TYR A 121 0.78 13.16 -12.24
C TYR A 121 0.14 11.88 -11.67
N CYS A 122 -0.52 11.97 -10.50
CA CYS A 122 -1.27 10.84 -9.95
C CYS A 122 -2.37 10.40 -10.91
N PHE A 123 -3.19 11.34 -11.41
CA PHE A 123 -4.29 10.99 -12.33
C PHE A 123 -3.78 10.58 -13.71
N SER A 124 -2.64 11.10 -14.18
CA SER A 124 -1.98 10.60 -15.38
C SER A 124 -1.55 9.13 -15.25
N TYR A 125 -1.00 8.77 -14.09
CA TYR A 125 -0.64 7.38 -13.79
C TYR A 125 -1.87 6.46 -13.72
N LEU A 126 -2.94 6.91 -13.04
CA LEU A 126 -4.20 6.16 -12.96
C LEU A 126 -4.87 6.00 -14.31
N ASP A 127 -4.78 7.00 -15.20
CA ASP A 127 -5.30 6.90 -16.56
C ASP A 127 -4.49 5.93 -17.41
N MET A 128 -3.16 5.96 -17.30
CA MET A 128 -2.28 4.96 -17.91
C MET A 128 -2.68 3.54 -17.46
N LEU A 129 -2.95 3.30 -16.15
CA LEU A 129 -3.41 2.00 -15.67
C LEU A 129 -4.73 1.56 -16.30
N LYS A 130 -5.66 2.50 -16.56
CA LYS A 130 -6.92 2.20 -17.25
C LYS A 130 -6.70 1.82 -18.71
N GLN A 131 -5.76 2.46 -19.38
CA GLN A 131 -5.41 2.17 -20.78
C GLN A 131 -4.70 0.83 -20.94
N GLU A 132 -3.74 0.52 -20.06
CA GLU A 132 -3.01 -0.76 -20.05
C GLU A 132 -3.89 -1.94 -19.63
N GLY A 133 -4.91 -1.68 -18.79
CA GLY A 133 -5.80 -2.71 -18.29
C GLY A 133 -5.15 -3.70 -17.34
N TYR A 134 -5.86 -4.79 -17.07
CA TYR A 134 -5.39 -5.84 -16.16
C TYR A 134 -4.28 -6.69 -16.77
N GLN A 135 -3.23 -6.96 -15.97
CA GLN A 135 -2.08 -7.78 -16.36
C GLN A 135 -1.95 -9.01 -15.46
N ASN A 136 -2.02 -10.21 -16.03
CA ASN A 136 -1.95 -11.47 -15.28
C ASN A 136 -0.64 -11.64 -14.50
N TYR A 137 0.49 -11.21 -15.04
CA TYR A 137 1.79 -11.39 -14.40
C TYR A 137 1.87 -10.69 -13.03
N LEU A 138 1.20 -9.55 -12.86
CA LEU A 138 1.15 -8.83 -11.58
C LEU A 138 0.38 -9.61 -10.51
N PHE A 139 -0.70 -10.30 -10.91
CA PHE A 139 -1.42 -11.19 -10.01
C PHE A 139 -0.58 -12.44 -9.66
N ASP A 140 0.04 -13.07 -10.65
CA ASP A 140 0.84 -14.28 -10.46
C ASP A 140 2.05 -14.02 -9.55
N GLU A 141 2.64 -12.83 -9.66
CA GLU A 141 3.69 -12.35 -8.76
C GLU A 141 3.19 -12.26 -7.31
N GLN A 142 2.08 -11.58 -7.08
CA GLN A 142 1.48 -11.45 -5.74
C GLN A 142 1.04 -12.81 -5.18
N LYS A 143 0.49 -13.69 -6.01
CA LYS A 143 0.13 -15.07 -5.64
C LYS A 143 1.35 -15.89 -5.23
N THR A 144 2.47 -15.71 -5.91
CA THR A 144 3.73 -16.38 -5.59
C THR A 144 4.30 -15.88 -4.26
N MET A 145 4.31 -14.56 -4.07
CA MET A 145 4.75 -13.96 -2.81
C MET A 145 3.85 -14.38 -1.64
N GLY A 146 2.54 -14.39 -1.81
CA GLY A 146 1.59 -14.85 -0.80
C GLY A 146 1.84 -16.30 -0.35
N LYS A 147 2.13 -17.21 -1.29
CA LYS A 147 2.49 -18.60 -0.95
C LYS A 147 3.78 -18.70 -0.13
N LEU A 148 4.77 -17.89 -0.46
CA LEU A 148 6.04 -17.85 0.28
C LEU A 148 5.85 -17.29 1.70
N GLU A 149 5.07 -16.22 1.82
CA GLU A 149 4.75 -15.63 3.11
C GLU A 149 3.95 -16.59 3.99
N GLU A 150 2.97 -17.31 3.46
CA GLU A 150 2.19 -18.29 4.20
C GLU A 150 3.07 -19.36 4.85
N VAL A 151 4.09 -19.83 4.13
CA VAL A 151 4.97 -20.92 4.61
C VAL A 151 6.09 -20.40 5.50
N TYR A 152 6.64 -19.23 5.20
CA TYR A 152 7.91 -18.77 5.78
C TYR A 152 7.79 -17.47 6.62
N SER A 153 6.58 -16.95 6.84
CA SER A 153 6.38 -15.81 7.74
C SER A 153 6.71 -16.17 9.19
N ASP A 154 7.07 -15.17 9.97
CA ASP A 154 7.26 -15.34 11.40
C ASP A 154 5.92 -15.60 12.10
N LYS A 155 5.93 -16.48 13.09
CA LYS A 155 4.75 -16.66 13.94
C LYS A 155 4.53 -15.39 14.74
N GLY A 156 3.34 -14.81 14.59
CA GLY A 156 2.91 -13.68 15.40
C GLY A 156 2.63 -14.05 16.87
N GLU A 157 2.44 -13.06 17.69
CA GLU A 157 1.97 -13.28 19.07
C GLU A 157 0.59 -13.92 19.08
N GLY A 158 0.40 -14.96 19.91
CA GLY A 158 -0.82 -15.76 19.91
C GLY A 158 -2.11 -14.98 20.13
N ALA A 159 -2.07 -13.93 20.96
CA ALA A 159 -3.24 -13.07 21.22
C ALA A 159 -3.66 -12.31 19.94
N TRP A 160 -2.73 -11.67 19.25
CA TRP A 160 -3.01 -10.94 18.00
C TRP A 160 -3.45 -11.87 16.88
N THR A 161 -2.86 -13.06 16.80
CA THR A 161 -3.28 -14.09 15.85
C THR A 161 -4.73 -14.52 16.10
N ALA A 162 -5.12 -14.73 17.36
CA ALA A 162 -6.48 -15.09 17.72
C ALA A 162 -7.50 -13.97 17.41
N ILE A 163 -7.13 -12.70 17.66
CA ILE A 163 -7.96 -11.54 17.32
C ILE A 163 -8.14 -11.44 15.81
N SER A 164 -7.05 -11.58 15.05
CA SER A 164 -7.10 -11.55 13.58
C SER A 164 -8.01 -12.65 13.02
N PHE A 165 -7.89 -13.86 13.51
CA PHE A 165 -8.76 -14.95 13.08
C PHE A 165 -10.23 -14.72 13.45
N ALA A 166 -10.51 -14.23 14.64
CA ALA A 166 -11.88 -13.90 15.05
C ALA A 166 -12.50 -12.81 14.15
N ASN A 167 -11.73 -11.78 13.82
CA ASN A 167 -12.17 -10.73 12.90
C ASN A 167 -12.40 -11.29 11.49
N ASN A 168 -11.47 -12.10 10.98
CA ASN A 168 -11.59 -12.68 9.65
C ASN A 168 -12.81 -13.61 9.53
N LEU A 169 -13.16 -14.35 10.59
CA LEU A 169 -14.34 -15.24 10.60
C LEU A 169 -15.66 -14.48 10.45
N ALA A 170 -15.69 -13.18 10.72
CA ALA A 170 -16.87 -12.35 10.51
C ALA A 170 -17.15 -12.07 9.02
N PHE A 171 -16.12 -12.13 8.16
CA PHE A 171 -16.21 -11.67 6.78
C PHE A 171 -15.85 -12.73 5.73
N TYR A 172 -15.10 -13.77 6.11
CA TYR A 172 -14.55 -14.73 5.17
C TYR A 172 -14.99 -16.17 5.51
N PRO A 173 -15.03 -17.07 4.51
CA PRO A 173 -15.28 -18.50 4.77
C PRO A 173 -14.31 -19.07 5.80
N MET A 174 -14.81 -19.93 6.69
CA MET A 174 -14.02 -20.51 7.79
C MET A 174 -12.75 -21.21 7.31
N GLU A 175 -12.80 -21.85 6.14
CA GLU A 175 -11.67 -22.57 5.52
C GLU A 175 -10.54 -21.63 5.09
N ILE A 176 -10.87 -20.36 4.85
CA ILE A 176 -9.94 -19.33 4.35
C ILE A 176 -9.58 -18.31 5.42
N ALA A 177 -10.43 -18.09 6.42
CA ALA A 177 -10.27 -17.01 7.41
C ALA A 177 -8.89 -16.96 8.08
N HIS A 178 -8.27 -18.12 8.34
CA HIS A 178 -6.96 -18.23 8.98
C HIS A 178 -5.79 -17.88 8.05
N ARG A 179 -6.00 -17.85 6.74
CA ARG A 179 -4.99 -17.66 5.71
C ARG A 179 -5.37 -16.64 4.64
N VAL A 180 -6.47 -15.91 4.84
CA VAL A 180 -7.00 -14.98 3.84
C VAL A 180 -5.97 -13.94 3.38
N GLU A 181 -5.05 -13.56 4.25
CA GLU A 181 -3.98 -12.62 3.93
C GLU A 181 -3.05 -13.14 2.82
N TYR A 182 -2.74 -14.42 2.85
CA TYR A 182 -1.81 -15.10 1.93
C TYR A 182 -2.52 -15.77 0.76
N TYR A 183 -3.83 -15.99 0.87
CA TYR A 183 -4.60 -16.74 -0.11
C TYR A 183 -4.87 -15.94 -1.37
N TYR A 184 -4.51 -16.49 -2.51
CA TYR A 184 -4.87 -16.00 -3.85
C TYR A 184 -5.50 -17.15 -4.65
N GLY A 185 -6.75 -16.96 -5.08
CA GLY A 185 -7.49 -17.91 -5.93
C GLY A 185 -7.23 -17.65 -7.41
N GLU A 186 -8.31 -17.30 -8.13
CA GLU A 186 -8.26 -16.95 -9.55
C GLU A 186 -8.28 -15.43 -9.74
N PRO A 187 -7.62 -14.90 -10.78
CA PRO A 187 -7.66 -13.50 -11.13
C PRO A 187 -9.07 -13.05 -11.51
N ASN A 188 -9.38 -11.78 -11.27
CA ASN A 188 -10.65 -11.16 -11.66
C ASN A 188 -10.39 -9.80 -12.31
N PRO A 189 -10.17 -9.75 -13.63
CA PRO A 189 -9.93 -8.51 -14.37
C PRO A 189 -11.09 -7.50 -14.26
N ASP A 190 -12.34 -7.98 -14.22
CA ASP A 190 -13.51 -7.10 -14.12
C ASP A 190 -13.56 -6.39 -12.77
N ALA A 191 -13.25 -7.10 -11.69
CA ALA A 191 -13.17 -6.49 -10.36
C ALA A 191 -12.01 -5.47 -10.27
N TYR A 192 -10.87 -5.75 -10.89
CA TYR A 192 -9.75 -4.80 -10.97
C TYR A 192 -10.16 -3.51 -11.69
N MET A 193 -10.77 -3.62 -12.88
CA MET A 193 -11.23 -2.48 -13.64
C MET A 193 -12.36 -1.73 -12.94
N LEU A 194 -13.25 -2.44 -12.25
CA LEU A 194 -14.30 -1.83 -11.43
C LEU A 194 -13.69 -0.95 -10.33
N LEU A 195 -12.75 -1.48 -9.52
CA LEU A 195 -12.11 -0.69 -8.47
C LEU A 195 -11.32 0.49 -9.05
N LEU A 196 -10.57 0.27 -10.13
CA LEU A 196 -9.84 1.34 -10.80
C LEU A 196 -10.77 2.46 -11.31
N SER A 197 -12.01 2.14 -11.69
CA SER A 197 -13.02 3.11 -12.12
C SER A 197 -13.49 4.05 -11.00
N TYR A 198 -13.33 3.66 -9.73
CA TYR A 198 -13.64 4.51 -8.57
C TYR A 198 -12.50 5.48 -8.22
N LEU A 199 -11.30 5.30 -8.77
CA LEU A 199 -10.18 6.22 -8.56
C LEU A 199 -10.33 7.44 -9.45
N ARG A 200 -11.22 8.35 -9.03
CA ARG A 200 -11.60 9.57 -9.77
C ARG A 200 -11.57 10.79 -8.85
N PRO A 201 -11.33 12.00 -9.40
CA PRO A 201 -11.27 13.22 -8.60
C PRO A 201 -12.54 13.53 -7.79
N ASP A 202 -13.73 13.25 -8.36
CA ASP A 202 -15.02 13.45 -7.71
C ASP A 202 -15.35 12.40 -6.62
N ASN A 203 -14.68 11.24 -6.67
CA ASN A 203 -14.79 10.19 -5.67
C ASN A 203 -13.56 10.16 -4.76
N MET A 204 -13.01 11.31 -4.41
CA MET A 204 -11.77 11.39 -3.62
C MET A 204 -11.91 12.42 -2.50
N LEU A 205 -11.33 12.12 -1.37
CA LEU A 205 -10.96 13.09 -0.36
C LEU A 205 -9.44 13.30 -0.44
N CYS A 206 -9.04 14.54 -0.72
CA CYS A 206 -7.65 14.94 -0.76
C CYS A 206 -7.27 15.64 0.54
N VAL A 207 -6.20 15.19 1.19
CA VAL A 207 -5.68 15.82 2.42
C VAL A 207 -4.24 16.25 2.20
N LEU A 208 -3.98 17.56 2.26
CA LEU A 208 -2.65 18.14 2.24
C LEU A 208 -2.24 18.49 3.66
N SER A 209 -1.14 17.91 4.14
CA SER A 209 -0.57 18.16 5.46
C SER A 209 0.74 18.92 5.33
N ASP A 210 0.82 20.12 5.90
CA ASP A 210 2.06 20.90 6.02
C ASP A 210 1.94 21.92 7.17
N SER A 211 3.03 22.16 7.90
CA SER A 211 3.07 23.09 9.03
C SER A 211 2.92 24.57 8.63
N GLY A 212 3.19 24.89 7.37
CA GLY A 212 3.07 26.24 6.79
C GLY A 212 1.68 26.62 6.29
N LEU A 213 0.70 25.69 6.33
CA LEU A 213 -0.65 25.97 5.85
C LEU A 213 -1.40 26.95 6.76
N GLU A 214 -2.18 27.84 6.15
CA GLU A 214 -3.17 28.65 6.86
C GLU A 214 -4.43 27.83 7.07
N THR A 215 -4.76 27.53 8.33
CA THR A 215 -5.85 26.65 8.74
C THR A 215 -6.71 27.34 9.79
N PRO A 216 -7.73 28.13 9.40
CA PRO A 216 -8.52 28.94 10.31
C PRO A 216 -9.52 28.13 11.16
N GLU A 217 -9.85 26.89 10.75
CA GLU A 217 -10.81 26.03 11.44
C GLU A 217 -10.10 25.16 12.48
N GLU A 218 -10.81 24.74 13.54
CA GLU A 218 -10.32 23.80 14.55
C GLU A 218 -11.30 22.63 14.66
N GLU A 219 -10.79 21.39 14.55
CA GLU A 219 -11.58 20.18 14.74
C GLU A 219 -11.89 19.98 16.22
N PHE A 220 -13.12 19.55 16.53
CA PHE A 220 -13.65 19.54 17.90
C PHE A 220 -12.93 18.58 18.86
N TRP A 221 -12.57 17.37 18.42
CA TRP A 221 -12.08 16.31 19.29
C TRP A 221 -10.58 16.39 19.55
N TYR A 222 -9.79 16.48 18.49
CA TYR A 222 -8.32 16.46 18.54
C TYR A 222 -7.71 17.87 18.48
N LYS A 223 -8.54 18.90 18.31
CA LYS A 223 -8.09 20.30 18.18
C LYS A 223 -7.09 20.50 17.04
N SER A 224 -7.22 19.70 16.00
CA SER A 224 -6.40 19.84 14.81
C SER A 224 -6.87 21.02 13.98
N ASN A 225 -5.95 21.89 13.57
CA ASN A 225 -6.28 23.01 12.70
C ASN A 225 -6.38 22.56 11.25
N TYR A 226 -7.42 23.00 10.56
CA TYR A 226 -7.66 22.63 9.18
C TYR A 226 -8.34 23.76 8.37
N ASN A 227 -8.33 23.60 7.06
CA ASN A 227 -9.24 24.29 6.13
C ASN A 227 -9.92 23.25 5.24
N TYR A 228 -11.06 23.61 4.66
CA TYR A 228 -11.78 22.79 3.70
C TYR A 228 -12.13 23.61 2.47
N GLU A 229 -11.83 23.08 1.29
CA GLU A 229 -12.08 23.72 0.02
C GLU A 229 -12.75 22.74 -0.97
N GLU A 230 -13.69 23.20 -1.75
CA GLU A 230 -14.22 22.50 -2.93
C GLU A 230 -13.64 23.16 -4.18
N ILE A 231 -12.75 22.44 -4.86
CA ILE A 231 -12.11 22.91 -6.09
C ILE A 231 -12.94 22.47 -7.29
N THR A 232 -13.29 23.44 -8.15
CA THR A 232 -14.13 23.25 -9.34
C THR A 232 -13.51 23.95 -10.55
N GLY A 233 -14.15 23.87 -11.72
CA GLY A 233 -13.69 24.53 -12.96
C GLY A 233 -12.41 23.92 -13.51
N ASP A 234 -11.60 24.74 -14.16
CA ASP A 234 -10.43 24.30 -14.94
C ASP A 234 -9.45 23.41 -14.15
N GLU A 235 -9.27 23.68 -12.86
CA GLU A 235 -8.38 22.88 -12.01
C GLU A 235 -8.94 21.47 -11.81
N TYR A 236 -10.24 21.32 -11.50
CA TYR A 236 -10.89 20.03 -11.39
C TYR A 236 -10.98 19.33 -12.76
N ASP A 237 -11.38 20.05 -13.81
CA ASP A 237 -11.56 19.52 -15.17
C ASP A 237 -10.23 19.00 -15.73
N GLY A 238 -9.12 19.65 -15.39
CA GLY A 238 -7.77 19.21 -15.77
C GLY A 238 -7.36 17.85 -15.16
N LEU A 239 -7.97 17.44 -14.03
CA LEU A 239 -7.74 16.12 -13.44
C LEU A 239 -8.55 15.01 -14.14
N LEU A 240 -9.65 15.37 -14.84
CA LEU A 240 -10.50 14.42 -15.58
C LEU A 240 -9.88 14.03 -16.93
N THR A 241 -9.03 14.89 -17.50
CA THR A 241 -8.37 14.69 -18.78
C THR A 241 -6.86 14.87 -18.61
N PRO A 242 -6.20 13.97 -17.87
CA PRO A 242 -4.78 14.13 -17.55
C PRO A 242 -3.91 13.98 -18.79
N GLU A 243 -2.76 14.66 -18.79
CA GLU A 243 -1.75 14.53 -19.84
C GLU A 243 -1.08 13.14 -19.80
N PHE A 244 -0.70 12.63 -20.95
CA PHE A 244 0.10 11.42 -21.06
C PHE A 244 1.59 11.73 -20.89
N TYR A 245 2.26 10.98 -20.01
CA TYR A 245 3.71 11.05 -19.80
C TYR A 245 4.33 9.70 -20.16
N GLY A 246 5.14 9.67 -21.21
CA GLY A 246 5.76 8.45 -21.72
C GLY A 246 6.75 7.78 -20.78
N ASP A 247 7.21 8.48 -19.74
CA ASP A 247 8.07 7.93 -18.69
C ASP A 247 7.30 7.12 -17.63
N LEU A 248 5.96 7.22 -17.62
CA LEU A 248 5.09 6.44 -16.72
C LEU A 248 4.68 5.13 -17.41
N HIS A 249 4.96 4.01 -16.78
CA HIS A 249 4.60 2.67 -17.30
C HIS A 249 4.38 1.67 -16.16
N LEU A 250 3.81 0.51 -16.49
CA LEU A 250 3.63 -0.60 -15.57
C LEU A 250 4.98 -1.12 -15.05
N PRO A 251 5.02 -1.69 -13.82
CA PRO A 251 6.19 -2.41 -13.33
C PRO A 251 6.62 -3.52 -14.32
N GLU A 252 7.91 -3.67 -14.52
CA GLU A 252 8.45 -4.83 -15.21
C GLU A 252 8.29 -6.10 -14.34
N LEU A 253 8.42 -7.28 -14.94
CA LEU A 253 8.48 -8.55 -14.23
C LEU A 253 9.57 -8.48 -13.15
N ASN A 254 9.23 -8.89 -11.93
CA ASN A 254 10.18 -8.92 -10.82
C ASN A 254 11.23 -10.04 -11.02
N PRO A 255 12.49 -9.70 -11.36
CA PRO A 255 13.54 -10.69 -11.59
C PRO A 255 14.01 -11.39 -10.30
N TYR A 256 13.55 -10.93 -9.15
CA TYR A 256 13.93 -11.45 -7.84
C TYR A 256 12.92 -12.43 -7.25
N LEU A 257 11.86 -12.77 -8.00
CA LEU A 257 10.97 -13.85 -7.57
C LEU A 257 11.75 -15.16 -7.50
N PRO A 258 11.74 -15.87 -6.36
CA PRO A 258 12.47 -17.11 -6.27
C PRO A 258 11.82 -18.19 -7.14
N GLU A 259 12.59 -18.83 -7.99
CA GLU A 259 12.16 -19.99 -8.79
C GLU A 259 11.83 -21.19 -7.88
N ASN A 260 12.50 -21.29 -6.75
CA ASN A 260 12.25 -22.28 -5.72
C ASN A 260 12.64 -21.73 -4.33
N ALA A 261 12.06 -22.32 -3.30
CA ALA A 261 12.37 -22.02 -1.90
C ALA A 261 13.12 -23.16 -1.21
N ASN A 262 13.95 -23.91 -1.95
CA ASN A 262 14.73 -25.01 -1.43
C ASN A 262 15.77 -24.50 -0.43
N LEU A 263 15.84 -25.18 0.70
CA LEU A 263 16.85 -24.88 1.70
C LEU A 263 18.20 -25.44 1.27
N LEU A 264 19.27 -24.70 1.53
CA LEU A 264 20.62 -25.20 1.38
C LEU A 264 20.85 -26.35 2.36
N PRO A 265 21.55 -27.44 1.96
CA PRO A 265 21.85 -28.53 2.86
C PRO A 265 22.73 -28.02 4.02
N ILE A 266 22.46 -28.54 5.22
CA ILE A 266 23.25 -28.21 6.41
C ILE A 266 24.57 -28.98 6.33
N PRO A 267 25.75 -28.31 6.34
CA PRO A 267 27.03 -28.98 6.37
C PRO A 267 27.22 -29.83 7.64
N ALA A 268 27.86 -30.98 7.51
CA ALA A 268 28.14 -31.83 8.66
C ALA A 268 29.06 -31.16 9.70
N ASP A 269 29.91 -30.26 9.26
CA ASP A 269 30.87 -29.47 10.03
C ASP A 269 30.43 -28.04 10.28
N LYS A 270 29.11 -27.84 10.46
CA LYS A 270 28.54 -26.50 10.67
C LYS A 270 29.27 -25.73 11.76
N ALA A 271 29.63 -24.50 11.45
CA ALA A 271 30.24 -23.59 12.41
C ALA A 271 29.20 -23.03 13.40
N GLU A 272 29.56 -22.95 14.69
CA GLU A 272 28.74 -22.32 15.73
C GLU A 272 28.67 -20.78 15.58
N PHE A 273 29.76 -20.20 15.05
CA PHE A 273 29.91 -18.75 14.84
C PHE A 273 30.18 -18.42 13.38
N PRO A 274 29.95 -17.15 12.94
CA PRO A 274 30.26 -16.73 11.59
C PRO A 274 31.74 -16.99 11.21
N VAL A 275 31.94 -17.62 10.06
CA VAL A 275 33.28 -17.95 9.53
C VAL A 275 33.69 -16.87 8.54
N LEU A 276 34.96 -16.45 8.62
CA LEU A 276 35.57 -15.55 7.64
C LEU A 276 35.76 -16.30 6.31
N VAL A 277 34.99 -15.91 5.28
CA VAL A 277 35.02 -16.56 3.96
C VAL A 277 35.78 -15.74 2.92
N GLU A 278 35.96 -14.43 3.16
CA GLU A 278 36.73 -13.54 2.30
C GLU A 278 37.52 -12.55 3.16
N ASP A 279 38.81 -12.41 2.94
CA ASP A 279 39.70 -11.41 3.57
C ASP A 279 40.54 -10.76 2.45
N SER A 280 40.02 -9.69 1.87
CA SER A 280 40.71 -8.95 0.84
C SER A 280 40.86 -7.47 1.23
N LYS A 281 41.64 -6.70 0.46
CA LYS A 281 41.93 -5.31 0.79
C LYS A 281 40.62 -4.50 0.85
N GLY A 282 40.20 -4.14 2.06
CA GLY A 282 39.03 -3.31 2.32
C GLY A 282 37.73 -4.11 2.48
N LEU A 283 37.75 -5.44 2.40
CA LEU A 283 36.57 -6.27 2.60
C LEU A 283 36.88 -7.45 3.51
N LYS A 284 36.12 -7.63 4.57
CA LYS A 284 36.02 -8.88 5.33
C LYS A 284 34.57 -9.36 5.28
N LEU A 285 34.38 -10.57 4.73
CA LEU A 285 33.07 -11.19 4.63
C LEU A 285 33.00 -12.39 5.57
N TYR A 286 32.04 -12.35 6.47
CA TYR A 286 31.73 -13.47 7.36
C TYR A 286 30.42 -14.11 6.93
N TYR A 287 30.36 -15.41 6.96
CA TYR A 287 29.20 -16.21 6.61
C TYR A 287 28.81 -17.14 7.77
N GLN A 288 27.50 -17.24 8.02
CA GLN A 288 26.95 -18.25 8.91
C GLN A 288 25.63 -18.75 8.32
N GLN A 289 25.43 -20.05 8.26
CA GLN A 289 24.18 -20.67 7.87
C GLN A 289 23.25 -20.76 9.09
N ASP A 290 22.05 -20.20 9.00
CA ASP A 290 21.00 -20.44 9.98
C ASP A 290 20.44 -21.85 9.80
N THR A 291 20.65 -22.68 10.81
CA THR A 291 20.20 -24.09 10.83
C THR A 291 19.05 -24.33 11.81
N GLU A 292 18.63 -23.29 12.55
CA GLU A 292 17.58 -23.39 13.56
C GLU A 292 16.19 -23.21 12.96
N PHE A 293 16.01 -22.16 12.17
CA PHE A 293 14.67 -21.78 11.68
C PHE A 293 14.33 -22.38 10.32
N GLN A 294 15.28 -22.94 9.60
CA GLN A 294 15.10 -23.60 8.30
C GLN A 294 14.25 -22.77 7.32
N ARG A 295 14.63 -21.50 7.12
CA ARG A 295 13.93 -20.58 6.21
C ARG A 295 14.79 -20.28 4.99
N PRO A 296 14.20 -20.13 3.78
CA PRO A 296 14.91 -19.73 2.58
C PRO A 296 15.13 -18.20 2.57
N LYS A 297 15.75 -17.68 3.64
CA LYS A 297 16.02 -16.25 3.82
C LYS A 297 17.52 -16.05 4.07
N ALA A 298 18.06 -14.94 3.56
CA ALA A 298 19.40 -14.47 3.86
C ALA A 298 19.32 -13.07 4.48
N SER A 299 20.14 -12.82 5.50
CA SER A 299 20.29 -11.50 6.10
C SER A 299 21.69 -10.98 5.86
N TYR A 300 21.82 -9.75 5.39
CA TYR A 300 23.10 -9.10 5.15
C TYR A 300 23.27 -7.94 6.12
N ARG A 301 24.44 -7.86 6.77
CA ARG A 301 24.82 -6.74 7.62
C ARG A 301 26.12 -6.12 7.11
N TYR A 302 26.10 -4.83 6.88
CA TYR A 302 27.24 -4.07 6.43
C TYR A 302 27.75 -3.17 7.55
N LYS A 303 29.08 -3.14 7.76
CA LYS A 303 29.74 -2.18 8.62
C LYS A 303 30.82 -1.47 7.80
N ILE A 304 30.59 -0.21 7.47
CA ILE A 304 31.51 0.61 6.69
C ILE A 304 32.31 1.47 7.67
N TYR A 305 33.62 1.38 7.60
CA TYR A 305 34.54 2.21 8.37
C TYR A 305 34.97 3.38 7.51
N ILE A 306 34.63 4.58 7.94
CA ILE A 306 35.03 5.81 7.29
C ILE A 306 36.21 6.39 8.06
N PRO A 307 37.36 6.71 7.42
CA PRO A 307 38.48 7.36 8.09
C PRO A 307 38.06 8.73 8.68
N GLU A 308 38.54 9.06 9.87
CA GLU A 308 38.19 10.28 10.61
C GLU A 308 38.52 11.61 9.92
N LYS A 309 38.92 11.61 8.65
CA LYS A 309 39.33 12.78 7.88
C LYS A 309 38.35 13.11 6.75
N TYR A 310 37.08 13.21 7.07
CA TYR A 310 36.11 13.87 6.19
C TYR A 310 35.07 14.60 7.02
#